data_5c207fd6200a304307362c8bffa3b713
#
_entry.id   5c207fd6200a304307362c8bffa3b713
#
_cell.length_a   1.000
_cell.length_b   1.000
_cell.length_c   1.000
_cell.angle_alpha   90.00
_cell.angle_beta   90.00
_cell.angle_gamma   90.00
#
_symmetry.space_group_name_H-M   'P 1'
#
loop_
_entity.id
_entity.type
_entity.pdbx_description
1 polymer ?
#
loop_
_entity_poly.entity_id
_entity_poly.type
_entity_poly.pdbx_seq_one_letter_code
_entity_poly.pdbx_strand_id
1 'polypeptide(L)'
;MSNTFGHLFRLTTFGESHGTGIGGVIDGMPAGITVDLDFLQSELNRRRPGQSRLTTDRKEADCVEILSGTFEGKTTGCPIGFLVRNENQHSNDYDNMREVFRPSHADFTYQTKYGIRDHRGGGRTSARETIARVVGGAFAKMVLREKGIRITAYTSQVGSIALTGTYHDYDFNEIEKNPVRCPDAEKAAEMAQLISEVKAEGDTIGGIITCVIEGCPVGLGEPVFDKLHAQLGAAMLGINAVKGFEYGDGFTGVTARGSEQNDLFTTDEEGRITTRTNHSGGIQGGLSNGQDIYFRVAFKPVATLLREQPTVDREGHATLLKARGRHDPCVLPRAVPIAEAMDAMGILDTYMLYNTPKC
;
A
#
# COMPACT_ATOMS: atom_id res chain seq x y z
N MET A 1 -19.52 5.79 -7.35
CA MET A 1 -18.05 5.92 -7.17
C MET A 1 -17.73 5.53 -5.73
N SER A 2 -16.72 4.71 -5.52
CA SER A 2 -16.29 4.37 -4.17
C SER A 2 -15.09 5.22 -3.77
N ASN A 3 -15.28 6.13 -2.80
CA ASN A 3 -14.23 6.85 -2.10
C ASN A 3 -14.12 6.36 -0.65
N THR A 4 -14.79 5.24 -0.35
CA THR A 4 -14.85 4.61 0.96
C THR A 4 -14.32 3.18 0.86
N PHE A 5 -13.46 2.80 1.78
CA PHE A 5 -12.93 1.46 1.99
C PHE A 5 -13.46 0.93 3.33
N GLY A 6 -13.71 -0.40 3.42
CA GLY A 6 -14.12 -1.11 4.63
C GLY A 6 -15.65 -1.13 4.86
N HIS A 7 -16.08 -1.99 5.78
CA HIS A 7 -17.48 -2.22 6.15
C HIS A 7 -17.82 -1.64 7.53
N LEU A 8 -17.12 -2.06 8.58
CA LEU A 8 -17.26 -1.55 9.96
C LEU A 8 -16.19 -0.49 10.24
N PHE A 9 -14.92 -0.80 10.01
CA PHE A 9 -13.85 0.20 10.00
C PHE A 9 -13.79 0.81 8.62
N ARG A 10 -14.29 2.01 8.46
CA ARG A 10 -14.42 2.68 7.16
C ARG A 10 -13.53 3.90 7.06
N LEU A 11 -12.88 4.03 5.92
CA LEU A 11 -12.14 5.24 5.55
C LEU A 11 -12.75 5.85 4.28
N THR A 12 -13.30 7.05 4.39
CA THR A 12 -13.70 7.87 3.24
C THR A 12 -12.65 8.93 2.99
N THR A 13 -12.11 9.01 1.75
CA THR A 13 -11.04 9.93 1.39
C THR A 13 -11.51 11.03 0.44
N PHE A 14 -10.90 12.22 0.54
CA PHE A 14 -11.13 13.37 -0.35
C PHE A 14 -9.83 14.15 -0.61
N GLY A 15 -9.89 15.10 -1.56
CA GLY A 15 -8.78 15.96 -1.91
C GLY A 15 -7.97 15.45 -3.12
N GLU A 16 -7.20 16.34 -3.73
CA GLU A 16 -6.40 16.12 -4.94
C GLU A 16 -4.94 16.54 -4.72
N SER A 17 -4.04 16.02 -5.57
CA SER A 17 -2.59 16.25 -5.45
C SER A 17 -2.18 17.71 -5.56
N HIS A 18 -2.95 18.54 -6.26
CA HIS A 18 -2.73 19.98 -6.43
C HIS A 18 -3.91 20.82 -5.92
N GLY A 19 -4.81 20.22 -5.12
CA GLY A 19 -5.80 20.91 -4.31
C GLY A 19 -5.22 21.45 -3.02
N THR A 20 -6.07 21.94 -2.13
CA THR A 20 -5.69 22.52 -0.82
C THR A 20 -5.07 21.48 0.11
N GLY A 21 -5.50 20.23 0.03
CA GLY A 21 -5.01 19.16 0.88
C GLY A 21 -5.63 17.80 0.52
N ILE A 22 -5.16 16.79 1.25
CA ILE A 22 -5.71 15.42 1.24
C ILE A 22 -6.27 15.17 2.63
N GLY A 23 -7.50 14.67 2.71
CA GLY A 23 -8.12 14.36 3.99
C GLY A 23 -8.99 13.13 3.92
N GLY A 24 -9.55 12.81 5.05
CA GLY A 24 -10.48 11.70 5.17
C GLY A 24 -11.29 11.72 6.46
N VAL A 25 -12.25 10.81 6.51
CA VAL A 25 -13.03 10.51 7.69
C VAL A 25 -12.89 9.01 7.96
N ILE A 26 -12.41 8.66 9.14
CA ILE A 26 -12.42 7.28 9.66
C ILE A 26 -13.69 7.14 10.51
N ASP A 27 -14.52 6.18 10.15
CA ASP A 27 -15.74 5.83 10.89
C ASP A 27 -15.65 4.38 11.38
N GLY A 28 -16.28 4.08 12.51
CA GLY A 28 -16.22 2.76 13.14
C GLY A 28 -14.96 2.50 13.97
N MET A 29 -14.15 3.51 14.27
CA MET A 29 -13.01 3.37 15.18
C MET A 29 -13.51 3.08 16.60
N PRO A 30 -13.01 2.00 17.28
CA PRO A 30 -13.37 1.72 18.67
C PRO A 30 -13.03 2.91 19.60
N ALA A 31 -13.87 3.15 20.60
CA ALA A 31 -13.62 4.16 21.64
C ALA A 31 -12.52 3.69 22.61
N GLY A 32 -11.81 4.66 23.20
CA GLY A 32 -10.85 4.43 24.29
C GLY A 32 -9.44 4.03 23.83
N ILE A 33 -9.19 3.90 22.54
CA ILE A 33 -7.85 3.61 22.00
C ILE A 33 -6.95 4.83 22.18
N THR A 34 -5.77 4.63 22.74
CA THR A 34 -4.76 5.70 22.87
C THR A 34 -4.26 6.14 21.50
N VAL A 35 -4.36 7.44 21.24
CA VAL A 35 -3.89 8.04 19.98
C VAL A 35 -2.43 8.43 20.11
N ASP A 36 -1.57 7.62 19.52
CA ASP A 36 -0.13 7.88 19.43
C ASP A 36 0.16 8.76 18.19
N LEU A 37 0.23 10.07 18.39
CA LEU A 37 0.47 11.03 17.32
C LEU A 37 1.89 10.94 16.76
N ASP A 38 2.89 10.56 17.55
CA ASP A 38 4.27 10.38 17.12
C ASP A 38 4.37 9.17 16.20
N PHE A 39 3.70 8.08 16.56
CA PHE A 39 3.57 6.92 15.68
C PHE A 39 2.85 7.26 14.37
N LEU A 40 1.71 7.94 14.45
CA LEU A 40 0.96 8.38 13.27
C LEU A 40 1.83 9.21 12.33
N GLN A 41 2.56 10.19 12.86
CA GLN A 41 3.47 11.01 12.07
C GLN A 41 4.66 10.21 11.53
N SER A 42 5.16 9.22 12.28
CA SER A 42 6.22 8.34 11.80
C SER A 42 5.80 7.54 10.57
N GLU A 43 4.57 7.01 10.54
CA GLU A 43 4.02 6.30 9.38
C GLU A 43 3.89 7.22 8.16
N LEU A 44 3.45 8.46 8.36
CA LEU A 44 3.43 9.47 7.30
C LEU A 44 4.83 9.82 6.80
N ASN A 45 5.81 9.92 7.70
CA ASN A 45 7.21 10.17 7.36
C ASN A 45 7.79 9.03 6.51
N ARG A 46 7.43 7.78 6.76
CA ARG A 46 7.81 6.62 5.92
C ARG A 46 7.24 6.72 4.50
N ARG A 47 6.06 7.34 4.33
CA ARG A 47 5.39 7.49 3.04
C ARG A 47 5.78 8.77 2.29
N ARG A 48 6.11 9.87 2.96
CA ARG A 48 6.31 11.20 2.36
C ARG A 48 7.31 11.18 1.19
N PRO A 49 7.22 12.16 0.24
CA PRO A 49 8.23 12.33 -0.80
C PRO A 49 9.53 12.91 -0.24
N GLY A 50 10.63 12.80 -1.00
CA GLY A 50 11.90 13.45 -0.64
C GLY A 50 12.65 12.79 0.52
N GLN A 51 12.44 11.52 0.79
CA GLN A 51 13.08 10.79 1.90
C GLN A 51 14.54 10.45 1.62
N SER A 52 14.87 10.24 0.35
CA SER A 52 16.21 9.81 -0.08
C SER A 52 16.47 10.22 -1.53
N ARG A 53 17.71 10.07 -1.98
CA ARG A 53 18.09 10.26 -3.39
C ARG A 53 17.37 9.31 -4.37
N LEU A 54 16.77 8.23 -3.87
CA LEU A 54 16.05 7.22 -4.66
C LEU A 54 14.58 7.58 -4.86
N THR A 55 14.07 8.62 -4.22
CA THR A 55 12.70 9.09 -4.34
C THR A 55 12.64 10.43 -5.06
N THR A 56 11.45 10.94 -5.29
CA THR A 56 11.21 12.26 -5.86
C THR A 56 11.83 13.38 -5.03
N ASP A 57 12.29 14.45 -5.67
CA ASP A 57 12.86 15.63 -5.02
C ASP A 57 11.78 16.58 -4.43
N ARG A 58 10.50 16.24 -4.55
CA ARG A 58 9.39 16.97 -3.90
C ARG A 58 9.57 16.89 -2.38
N LYS A 59 9.41 18.00 -1.68
CA LYS A 59 9.50 18.06 -0.22
C LYS A 59 8.15 18.46 0.36
N GLU A 60 7.59 17.60 1.20
CA GLU A 60 6.34 17.84 1.93
C GLU A 60 6.55 17.37 3.37
N ALA A 61 6.04 18.11 4.33
CA ALA A 61 6.09 17.68 5.73
C ALA A 61 5.08 16.56 6.01
N ASP A 62 3.97 16.56 5.25
CA ASP A 62 2.83 15.63 5.41
C ASP A 62 2.34 15.59 6.88
N CYS A 63 2.30 16.78 7.54
CA CYS A 63 1.76 16.89 8.90
C CYS A 63 0.25 16.71 8.89
N VAL A 64 -0.24 15.81 9.76
CA VAL A 64 -1.67 15.56 9.87
C VAL A 64 -2.30 16.48 10.95
N GLU A 65 -3.45 17.06 10.60
CA GLU A 65 -4.34 17.77 11.53
C GLU A 65 -5.52 16.84 11.85
N ILE A 66 -5.70 16.46 13.11
CA ILE A 66 -6.89 15.73 13.57
C ILE A 66 -7.97 16.74 13.95
N LEU A 67 -9.12 16.63 13.32
CA LEU A 67 -10.20 17.63 13.42
C LEU A 67 -11.32 17.20 14.37
N SER A 68 -11.50 15.90 14.61
CA SER A 68 -12.56 15.34 15.43
C SER A 68 -12.28 13.90 15.85
N GLY A 69 -13.12 13.34 16.71
CA GLY A 69 -13.12 11.92 17.08
C GLY A 69 -12.08 11.54 18.13
N THR A 70 -11.39 12.53 18.75
CA THR A 70 -10.43 12.31 19.81
C THR A 70 -10.68 13.27 20.98
N PHE A 71 -10.45 12.79 22.21
CA PHE A 71 -10.53 13.59 23.42
C PHE A 71 -9.53 13.05 24.47
N GLU A 72 -8.76 13.94 25.08
CA GLU A 72 -7.72 13.60 26.08
C GLU A 72 -6.78 12.48 25.62
N GLY A 73 -6.34 12.53 24.35
CA GLY A 73 -5.41 11.56 23.75
C GLY A 73 -6.03 10.19 23.46
N LYS A 74 -7.35 10.04 23.48
CA LYS A 74 -8.05 8.79 23.17
C LYS A 74 -9.12 9.00 22.10
N THR A 75 -9.44 7.93 21.38
CA THR A 75 -10.57 7.89 20.46
C THR A 75 -11.90 7.90 21.22
N THR A 76 -12.90 8.58 20.66
CA THR A 76 -14.23 8.73 21.30
C THR A 76 -15.28 7.75 20.76
N GLY A 77 -14.98 6.98 19.71
CA GLY A 77 -15.98 6.18 18.98
C GLY A 77 -16.75 7.00 17.93
N CYS A 78 -16.58 8.33 17.92
CA CYS A 78 -17.13 9.20 16.88
C CYS A 78 -16.19 9.25 15.65
N PRO A 79 -16.70 9.70 14.48
CA PRO A 79 -15.87 9.80 13.28
C PRO A 79 -14.63 10.68 13.49
N ILE A 80 -13.47 10.17 13.08
CA ILE A 80 -12.20 10.89 13.12
C ILE A 80 -12.02 11.60 11.78
N GLY A 81 -12.22 12.92 11.76
CA GLY A 81 -11.90 13.77 10.65
C GLY A 81 -10.43 14.18 10.69
N PHE A 82 -9.75 14.16 9.53
CA PHE A 82 -8.35 14.59 9.44
C PHE A 82 -8.04 15.28 8.11
N LEU A 83 -6.99 16.09 8.11
CA LEU A 83 -6.51 16.82 6.95
C LEU A 83 -4.97 16.87 6.95
N VAL A 84 -4.37 16.70 5.76
CA VAL A 84 -2.95 16.97 5.46
C VAL A 84 -2.89 18.01 4.35
N ARG A 85 -2.29 19.17 4.62
CA ARG A 85 -2.22 20.26 3.64
C ARG A 85 -1.17 20.00 2.57
N ASN A 86 -1.42 20.51 1.37
CA ASN A 86 -0.44 20.53 0.29
C ASN A 86 0.35 21.84 0.38
N GLU A 87 1.68 21.76 0.51
CA GLU A 87 2.54 22.93 0.73
C GLU A 87 3.50 23.19 -0.44
N ASN A 88 3.92 22.16 -1.16
CA ASN A 88 4.97 22.25 -2.19
C ASN A 88 4.52 21.74 -3.55
N GLN A 89 3.38 22.20 -4.03
CA GLN A 89 2.82 21.88 -5.33
C GLN A 89 3.30 22.88 -6.40
N HIS A 90 3.86 22.38 -7.52
CA HIS A 90 4.29 23.19 -8.66
C HIS A 90 3.38 22.88 -9.85
N SER A 91 2.26 23.59 -9.93
CA SER A 91 1.21 23.33 -10.95
C SER A 91 1.68 23.59 -12.38
N ASN A 92 2.58 24.56 -12.58
CA ASN A 92 3.11 24.93 -13.90
C ASN A 92 3.96 23.82 -14.55
N ASP A 93 4.50 22.87 -13.76
CA ASP A 93 5.26 21.73 -14.30
C ASP A 93 4.41 20.79 -15.16
N TYR A 94 3.09 20.95 -15.12
CA TYR A 94 2.13 20.08 -15.80
C TYR A 94 1.41 20.72 -17.01
N ASP A 95 1.75 21.97 -17.36
CA ASP A 95 1.06 22.68 -18.44
C ASP A 95 1.20 21.98 -19.80
N ASN A 96 2.36 21.37 -20.08
CA ASN A 96 2.59 20.60 -21.30
C ASN A 96 1.81 19.26 -21.36
N MET A 97 1.15 18.88 -20.27
CA MET A 97 0.31 17.67 -20.20
C MET A 97 -1.19 17.98 -20.31
N ARG A 98 -1.53 19.26 -20.47
CA ARG A 98 -2.93 19.70 -20.50
C ARG A 98 -3.70 19.13 -21.69
N GLU A 99 -3.10 19.16 -22.87
CA GLU A 99 -3.75 18.77 -24.13
C GLU A 99 -3.33 17.38 -24.63
N VAL A 100 -2.44 16.68 -23.88
CA VAL A 100 -1.92 15.37 -24.27
C VAL A 100 -2.20 14.31 -23.21
N PHE A 101 -2.15 13.03 -23.57
CA PHE A 101 -2.32 11.93 -22.66
C PHE A 101 -0.96 11.24 -22.39
N ARG A 102 -0.60 11.11 -21.11
CA ARG A 102 0.59 10.36 -20.73
C ARG A 102 0.40 8.86 -20.99
N PRO A 103 1.31 8.18 -21.70
CA PRO A 103 1.24 6.73 -21.88
C PRO A 103 1.13 6.00 -20.54
N SER A 104 0.25 4.99 -20.47
CA SER A 104 0.01 4.17 -19.26
C SER A 104 -0.45 4.93 -17.99
N HIS A 105 -0.80 6.22 -18.11
CA HIS A 105 -1.40 7.02 -17.04
C HIS A 105 -2.92 7.06 -17.15
N ALA A 106 -3.60 7.47 -16.09
CA ALA A 106 -5.07 7.56 -16.06
C ALA A 106 -5.66 8.75 -16.85
N ASP A 107 -4.85 9.54 -17.52
CA ASP A 107 -5.28 10.78 -18.17
C ASP A 107 -6.45 10.58 -19.15
N PHE A 108 -6.30 9.65 -20.09
CA PHE A 108 -7.31 9.35 -21.10
C PHE A 108 -8.58 8.77 -20.46
N THR A 109 -8.41 7.75 -19.64
CA THR A 109 -9.56 7.04 -19.03
C THR A 109 -10.35 7.95 -18.08
N TYR A 110 -9.65 8.82 -17.34
CA TYR A 110 -10.30 9.79 -16.45
C TYR A 110 -11.06 10.86 -17.23
N GLN A 111 -10.42 11.45 -18.27
CA GLN A 111 -11.04 12.43 -19.16
C GLN A 111 -12.29 11.86 -19.83
N THR A 112 -12.19 10.64 -20.35
CA THR A 112 -13.32 9.98 -21.05
C THR A 112 -14.47 9.68 -20.09
N LYS A 113 -14.16 9.24 -18.87
CA LYS A 113 -15.21 8.87 -17.90
C LYS A 113 -15.95 10.06 -17.31
N TYR A 114 -15.23 11.15 -16.99
CA TYR A 114 -15.78 12.28 -16.24
C TYR A 114 -15.99 13.55 -17.08
N GLY A 115 -15.50 13.57 -18.32
CA GLY A 115 -15.59 14.75 -19.19
C GLY A 115 -14.64 15.89 -18.80
N ILE A 116 -14.09 15.86 -17.59
CA ILE A 116 -13.17 16.87 -17.06
C ILE A 116 -12.03 16.17 -16.30
N ARG A 117 -10.82 16.72 -16.42
CA ARG A 117 -9.61 16.24 -15.79
C ARG A 117 -8.81 17.40 -15.22
N ASP A 118 -8.39 17.31 -13.95
CA ASP A 118 -7.30 18.14 -13.47
C ASP A 118 -5.98 17.55 -13.99
N HIS A 119 -5.36 18.23 -14.97
CA HIS A 119 -4.11 17.79 -15.59
C HIS A 119 -2.90 17.94 -14.64
N ARG A 120 -3.04 18.73 -13.58
CA ARG A 120 -1.98 19.00 -12.59
C ARG A 120 -1.78 17.78 -11.70
N GLY A 121 -0.73 17.02 -11.91
CA GLY A 121 -0.33 15.87 -11.08
C GLY A 121 -1.26 14.67 -11.06
N GLY A 122 -2.40 14.69 -11.77
CA GLY A 122 -3.34 13.57 -11.88
C GLY A 122 -4.49 13.55 -10.87
N GLY A 123 -4.69 14.62 -10.10
CA GLY A 123 -5.85 14.77 -9.20
C GLY A 123 -6.02 13.62 -8.21
N ARG A 124 -7.21 13.01 -8.19
CA ARG A 124 -7.53 11.83 -7.35
C ARG A 124 -6.79 10.56 -7.75
N THR A 125 -6.29 10.45 -8.99
CA THR A 125 -5.53 9.26 -9.42
C THR A 125 -4.04 9.33 -9.04
N SER A 126 -3.61 10.42 -8.42
CA SER A 126 -2.24 10.60 -7.93
C SER A 126 -1.95 9.74 -6.72
N ALA A 127 -0.71 9.20 -6.63
CA ALA A 127 -0.23 8.50 -5.44
C ALA A 127 -0.24 9.38 -4.16
N ARG A 128 -0.45 10.70 -4.26
CA ARG A 128 -0.59 11.56 -3.08
C ARG A 128 -1.85 11.24 -2.27
N GLU A 129 -2.90 10.73 -2.90
CA GLU A 129 -4.12 10.26 -2.22
C GLU A 129 -3.83 9.23 -1.12
N THR A 130 -2.78 8.43 -1.28
CA THR A 130 -2.38 7.41 -0.31
C THR A 130 -1.98 7.94 1.07
N ILE A 131 -1.77 9.25 1.23
CA ILE A 131 -1.63 9.90 2.55
C ILE A 131 -2.81 9.52 3.46
N ALA A 132 -4.03 9.66 2.94
CA ALA A 132 -5.23 9.34 3.72
C ALA A 132 -5.30 7.86 4.11
N ARG A 133 -4.81 6.96 3.24
CA ARG A 133 -4.73 5.52 3.55
C ARG A 133 -3.74 5.25 4.67
N VAL A 134 -2.58 5.91 4.67
CA VAL A 134 -1.58 5.75 5.74
C VAL A 134 -2.10 6.26 7.08
N VAL A 135 -2.85 7.37 7.10
CA VAL A 135 -3.52 7.84 8.32
C VAL A 135 -4.51 6.79 8.83
N GLY A 136 -5.42 6.29 7.96
CA GLY A 136 -6.37 5.25 8.32
C GLY A 136 -5.69 3.97 8.82
N GLY A 137 -4.63 3.55 8.12
CA GLY A 137 -3.83 2.38 8.49
C GLY A 137 -3.09 2.55 9.82
N ALA A 138 -2.60 3.76 10.14
CA ALA A 138 -1.96 4.01 11.43
C ALA A 138 -2.95 3.87 12.59
N PHE A 139 -4.17 4.42 12.45
CA PHE A 139 -5.24 4.19 13.44
C PHE A 139 -5.61 2.70 13.56
N ALA A 140 -5.71 1.98 12.44
CA ALA A 140 -5.95 0.55 12.46
C ALA A 140 -4.82 -0.23 13.17
N LYS A 141 -3.55 0.10 12.89
CA LYS A 141 -2.39 -0.50 13.56
C LYS A 141 -2.38 -0.27 15.07
N MET A 142 -2.86 0.89 15.56
CA MET A 142 -2.99 1.15 17.01
C MET A 142 -3.91 0.12 17.66
N VAL A 143 -5.05 -0.19 17.05
CA VAL A 143 -5.98 -1.22 17.56
C VAL A 143 -5.38 -2.61 17.45
N LEU A 144 -4.80 -2.97 16.30
CA LEU A 144 -4.25 -4.30 16.04
C LEU A 144 -3.09 -4.67 16.97
N ARG A 145 -2.25 -3.68 17.34
CA ARG A 145 -1.17 -3.88 18.33
C ARG A 145 -1.69 -4.33 19.68
N GLU A 146 -2.82 -3.80 20.15
CA GLU A 146 -3.46 -4.24 21.40
C GLU A 146 -4.00 -5.68 21.31
N LYS A 147 -4.18 -6.20 20.10
CA LYS A 147 -4.63 -7.58 19.82
C LYS A 147 -3.47 -8.53 19.52
N GLY A 148 -2.22 -8.06 19.58
CA GLY A 148 -1.04 -8.86 19.25
C GLY A 148 -0.85 -9.12 17.76
N ILE A 149 -1.58 -8.41 16.89
CA ILE A 149 -1.46 -8.54 15.42
C ILE A 149 -0.44 -7.54 14.93
N ARG A 150 0.58 -8.02 14.20
CA ARG A 150 1.64 -7.23 13.61
C ARG A 150 1.57 -7.34 12.09
N ILE A 151 1.81 -6.22 11.41
CA ILE A 151 1.87 -6.15 9.95
C ILE A 151 3.20 -5.55 9.55
N THR A 152 3.92 -6.26 8.71
CA THR A 152 5.22 -5.87 8.18
C THR A 152 5.21 -6.02 6.67
N ALA A 153 5.71 -5.01 5.96
CA ALA A 153 5.95 -5.10 4.53
C ALA A 153 7.37 -4.66 4.20
N TYR A 154 7.93 -5.23 3.12
CA TYR A 154 9.26 -4.90 2.67
C TYR A 154 9.40 -5.08 1.16
N THR A 155 10.38 -4.39 0.58
CA THR A 155 10.77 -4.58 -0.82
C THR A 155 11.49 -5.90 -0.98
N SER A 156 10.91 -6.84 -1.70
CA SER A 156 11.49 -8.14 -1.99
C SER A 156 12.09 -8.27 -3.38
N GLN A 157 11.77 -7.35 -4.30
CA GLN A 157 12.34 -7.32 -5.64
C GLN A 157 12.30 -5.91 -6.24
N VAL A 158 13.36 -5.52 -6.96
CA VAL A 158 13.39 -4.36 -7.85
C VAL A 158 13.94 -4.80 -9.20
N GLY A 159 13.14 -4.63 -10.26
CA GLY A 159 13.51 -5.15 -11.58
C GLY A 159 13.82 -6.63 -11.55
N SER A 160 15.03 -7.02 -11.93
CA SER A 160 15.52 -8.40 -11.89
C SER A 160 16.22 -8.81 -10.58
N ILE A 161 16.48 -7.85 -9.69
CA ILE A 161 17.16 -8.12 -8.41
C ILE A 161 16.09 -8.51 -7.39
N ALA A 162 16.11 -9.75 -6.93
CA ALA A 162 15.15 -10.31 -6.00
C ALA A 162 15.83 -10.94 -4.78
N LEU A 163 15.10 -10.95 -3.67
CA LEU A 163 15.44 -11.76 -2.50
C LEU A 163 15.25 -13.25 -2.84
N THR A 164 16.06 -14.09 -2.20
CA THR A 164 15.96 -15.55 -2.27
C THR A 164 15.53 -16.08 -0.90
N GLY A 165 14.76 -17.15 -0.88
CA GLY A 165 14.25 -17.73 0.37
C GLY A 165 12.86 -17.20 0.75
N THR A 166 12.52 -17.39 2.02
CA THR A 166 11.22 -17.08 2.61
C THR A 166 11.30 -15.88 3.55
N TYR A 167 10.17 -15.37 3.99
CA TYR A 167 10.15 -14.25 4.96
C TYR A 167 10.77 -14.62 6.32
N HIS A 168 10.86 -15.90 6.67
CA HIS A 168 11.52 -16.38 7.90
C HIS A 168 13.05 -16.22 7.88
N ASP A 169 13.63 -16.05 6.69
CA ASP A 169 15.09 -15.97 6.54
C ASP A 169 15.63 -14.54 6.81
N TYR A 170 14.73 -13.56 7.08
CA TYR A 170 15.08 -12.14 7.18
C TYR A 170 14.74 -11.54 8.54
N ASP A 171 15.64 -10.67 9.05
CA ASP A 171 15.37 -9.83 10.21
C ASP A 171 14.62 -8.55 9.77
N PHE A 172 13.36 -8.42 10.16
CA PHE A 172 12.54 -7.25 9.82
C PHE A 172 13.03 -5.93 10.46
N ASN A 173 13.91 -5.98 11.47
CA ASN A 173 14.56 -4.78 12.01
C ASN A 173 15.53 -4.12 11.03
N GLU A 174 15.93 -4.81 9.96
CA GLU A 174 16.81 -4.28 8.90
C GLU A 174 16.06 -3.45 7.86
N ILE A 175 14.72 -3.58 7.76
CA ILE A 175 13.90 -2.97 6.70
C ILE A 175 14.08 -1.45 6.65
N GLU A 176 13.98 -0.76 7.77
CA GLU A 176 14.06 0.71 7.83
C GLU A 176 15.50 1.25 7.86
N LYS A 177 16.53 0.38 7.89
CA LYS A 177 17.95 0.80 7.91
C LYS A 177 18.49 1.20 6.54
N ASN A 178 17.73 0.98 5.47
CA ASN A 178 18.14 1.33 4.12
C ASN A 178 16.99 2.03 3.35
N PRO A 179 17.33 2.84 2.32
CA PRO A 179 16.32 3.64 1.61
C PRO A 179 15.41 2.83 0.68
N VAL A 180 15.70 1.55 0.42
CA VAL A 180 14.88 0.66 -0.41
C VAL A 180 13.82 -0.07 0.42
N ARG A 181 14.03 -0.17 1.75
CA ARG A 181 13.23 -0.97 2.67
C ARG A 181 13.27 -2.46 2.33
N CYS A 182 14.47 -2.97 2.09
CA CYS A 182 14.76 -4.38 1.89
C CYS A 182 15.44 -4.93 3.17
N PRO A 183 15.05 -6.11 3.69
CA PRO A 183 15.61 -6.66 4.91
C PRO A 183 17.03 -7.25 4.75
N ASP A 184 17.50 -7.41 3.51
CA ASP A 184 18.86 -7.86 3.18
C ASP A 184 19.69 -6.65 2.73
N ALA A 185 20.78 -6.38 3.46
CA ALA A 185 21.61 -5.19 3.23
C ALA A 185 22.37 -5.22 1.88
N GLU A 186 22.82 -6.40 1.44
CA GLU A 186 23.53 -6.56 0.17
C GLU A 186 22.56 -6.35 -1.01
N LYS A 187 21.42 -7.02 -0.97
CA LYS A 187 20.36 -6.83 -1.97
C LYS A 187 19.79 -5.41 -1.97
N ALA A 188 19.69 -4.78 -0.80
CA ALA A 188 19.29 -3.37 -0.71
C ALA A 188 20.27 -2.45 -1.46
N ALA A 189 21.58 -2.71 -1.35
CA ALA A 189 22.60 -1.94 -2.07
C ALA A 189 22.51 -2.15 -3.58
N GLU A 190 22.38 -3.39 -4.06
CA GLU A 190 22.17 -3.71 -5.48
C GLU A 190 20.91 -3.03 -6.04
N MET A 191 19.79 -3.14 -5.33
CA MET A 191 18.51 -2.50 -5.71
C MET A 191 18.63 -0.98 -5.75
N ALA A 192 19.30 -0.37 -4.78
CA ALA A 192 19.52 1.08 -4.72
C ALA A 192 20.37 1.57 -5.89
N GLN A 193 21.40 0.80 -6.27
CA GLN A 193 22.21 1.08 -7.43
C GLN A 193 21.38 1.03 -8.72
N LEU A 194 20.61 -0.04 -8.94
CA LEU A 194 19.74 -0.20 -10.10
C LEU A 194 18.73 0.96 -10.23
N ILE A 195 18.08 1.36 -9.13
CA ILE A 195 17.16 2.51 -9.13
C ILE A 195 17.89 3.80 -9.54
N SER A 196 19.13 3.98 -9.07
CA SER A 196 19.92 5.17 -9.37
C SER A 196 20.34 5.23 -10.85
N GLU A 197 20.70 4.10 -11.43
CA GLU A 197 21.04 3.95 -12.85
C GLU A 197 19.83 4.27 -13.74
N VAL A 198 18.68 3.65 -13.44
CA VAL A 198 17.41 3.89 -14.16
C VAL A 198 16.97 5.36 -14.04
N LYS A 199 17.14 5.97 -12.86
CA LYS A 199 16.87 7.41 -12.65
C LYS A 199 17.75 8.28 -13.54
N ALA A 200 19.05 7.96 -13.65
CA ALA A 200 20.00 8.71 -14.49
C ALA A 200 19.64 8.65 -15.97
N GLU A 201 19.03 7.56 -16.41
CA GLU A 201 18.52 7.40 -17.78
C GLU A 201 17.18 8.14 -18.03
N GLY A 202 16.59 8.73 -17.00
CA GLY A 202 15.25 9.36 -17.05
C GLY A 202 14.11 8.35 -17.20
N ASP A 203 14.35 7.10 -16.80
CA ASP A 203 13.40 5.99 -16.85
C ASP A 203 12.88 5.61 -15.45
N THR A 204 12.08 4.57 -15.36
CA THR A 204 11.46 4.08 -14.11
C THR A 204 11.49 2.56 -14.04
N ILE A 205 11.46 2.02 -12.84
CA ILE A 205 11.47 0.58 -12.62
C ILE A 205 10.43 0.16 -11.58
N GLY A 206 9.85 -1.01 -11.75
CA GLY A 206 8.92 -1.65 -10.83
C GLY A 206 9.58 -2.73 -9.98
N GLY A 207 8.76 -3.49 -9.28
CA GLY A 207 9.22 -4.62 -8.49
C GLY A 207 8.11 -5.21 -7.62
N ILE A 208 8.48 -5.86 -6.53
CA ILE A 208 7.58 -6.61 -5.67
C ILE A 208 7.77 -6.18 -4.21
N ILE A 209 6.66 -6.02 -3.50
CA ILE A 209 6.61 -5.90 -2.04
C ILE A 209 6.05 -7.22 -1.50
N THR A 210 6.69 -7.76 -0.47
CA THR A 210 6.18 -8.85 0.34
C THR A 210 5.58 -8.28 1.62
N CYS A 211 4.39 -8.76 1.99
CA CYS A 211 3.69 -8.43 3.23
C CYS A 211 3.57 -9.68 4.09
N VAL A 212 3.74 -9.52 5.39
CA VAL A 212 3.59 -10.57 6.42
C VAL A 212 2.71 -10.03 7.54
N ILE A 213 1.69 -10.79 7.91
CA ILE A 213 0.77 -10.48 8.99
C ILE A 213 0.86 -11.60 10.02
N GLU A 214 1.35 -11.27 11.20
CA GLU A 214 1.58 -12.19 12.33
C GLU A 214 0.48 -12.02 13.37
N GLY A 215 0.17 -13.11 14.10
CA GLY A 215 -0.72 -13.08 15.26
C GLY A 215 -2.22 -13.01 14.92
N CYS A 216 -2.62 -13.25 13.68
CA CYS A 216 -4.04 -13.34 13.33
C CYS A 216 -4.70 -14.54 13.99
N PRO A 217 -5.88 -14.38 14.65
CA PRO A 217 -6.62 -15.52 15.15
C PRO A 217 -7.18 -16.39 14.00
N VAL A 218 -7.50 -17.65 14.31
CA VAL A 218 -8.19 -18.53 13.36
C VAL A 218 -9.60 -18.00 13.09
N GLY A 219 -10.01 -17.97 11.81
CA GLY A 219 -11.40 -17.73 11.41
C GLY A 219 -11.72 -16.32 10.90
N LEU A 220 -10.73 -15.44 10.69
CA LEU A 220 -10.98 -14.16 10.01
C LEU A 220 -11.31 -14.40 8.53
N GLY A 221 -12.32 -13.74 8.03
CA GLY A 221 -12.83 -13.88 6.66
C GLY A 221 -14.10 -14.71 6.57
N GLU A 222 -14.51 -15.03 5.35
CA GLU A 222 -15.73 -15.77 5.05
C GLU A 222 -15.46 -16.92 4.06
N PRO A 223 -16.27 -17.99 4.07
CA PRO A 223 -15.98 -19.19 3.26
C PRO A 223 -16.38 -19.06 1.78
N VAL A 224 -17.29 -18.15 1.42
CA VAL A 224 -17.80 -18.02 0.04
C VAL A 224 -17.44 -16.66 -0.56
N PHE A 225 -18.19 -15.62 -0.22
CA PHE A 225 -17.85 -14.22 -0.55
C PHE A 225 -17.07 -13.61 0.60
N ASP A 226 -16.35 -12.52 0.34
CA ASP A 226 -15.52 -11.85 1.35
C ASP A 226 -14.45 -12.75 1.99
N LYS A 227 -13.94 -13.73 1.22
CA LYS A 227 -12.77 -14.52 1.59
C LYS A 227 -11.62 -13.59 1.96
N LEU A 228 -10.89 -13.89 3.04
CA LEU A 228 -9.83 -13.03 3.53
C LEU A 228 -8.80 -12.67 2.45
N HIS A 229 -8.33 -13.66 1.67
CA HIS A 229 -7.38 -13.38 0.57
C HIS A 229 -8.00 -12.53 -0.54
N ALA A 230 -9.31 -12.61 -0.78
CA ALA A 230 -9.98 -11.76 -1.76
C ALA A 230 -10.08 -10.31 -1.27
N GLN A 231 -10.35 -10.09 0.02
CA GLN A 231 -10.37 -8.76 0.61
C GLN A 231 -8.97 -8.13 0.63
N LEU A 232 -7.93 -8.88 1.05
CA LEU A 232 -6.54 -8.45 0.99
C LEU A 232 -6.11 -8.14 -0.45
N GLY A 233 -6.45 -9.02 -1.40
CA GLY A 233 -6.20 -8.79 -2.83
C GLY A 233 -6.88 -7.53 -3.36
N ALA A 234 -8.13 -7.28 -2.99
CA ALA A 234 -8.86 -6.06 -3.38
C ALA A 234 -8.23 -4.80 -2.76
N ALA A 235 -7.78 -4.87 -1.51
CA ALA A 235 -7.08 -3.78 -0.84
C ALA A 235 -5.76 -3.44 -1.56
N MET A 236 -4.95 -4.45 -1.90
CA MET A 236 -3.67 -4.29 -2.60
C MET A 236 -3.84 -3.82 -4.04
N LEU A 237 -4.74 -4.44 -4.82
CA LEU A 237 -5.03 -4.05 -6.20
C LEU A 237 -5.64 -2.64 -6.32
N GLY A 238 -6.19 -2.11 -5.23
CA GLY A 238 -6.64 -0.73 -5.09
C GLY A 238 -5.51 0.29 -4.91
N ILE A 239 -4.26 -0.13 -4.71
CA ILE A 239 -3.10 0.77 -4.59
C ILE A 239 -2.61 1.17 -5.99
N ASN A 240 -2.22 2.44 -6.16
CA ASN A 240 -1.68 2.94 -7.42
C ASN A 240 -0.47 2.10 -7.88
N ALA A 241 -0.41 1.82 -9.18
CA ALA A 241 0.64 1.04 -9.86
C ALA A 241 0.65 -0.47 -9.58
N VAL A 242 -0.18 -1.00 -8.69
CA VAL A 242 -0.28 -2.45 -8.49
C VAL A 242 -0.82 -3.14 -9.74
N LYS A 243 -0.24 -4.30 -10.06
CA LYS A 243 -0.56 -5.13 -11.23
C LYS A 243 -0.80 -6.61 -10.91
N GLY A 244 -0.38 -7.05 -9.73
CA GLY A 244 -0.53 -8.45 -9.33
C GLY A 244 -0.55 -8.60 -7.83
N PHE A 245 -1.23 -9.66 -7.40
CA PHE A 245 -1.32 -10.11 -6.02
C PHE A 245 -1.27 -11.63 -6.02
N GLU A 246 -0.47 -12.21 -5.17
CA GLU A 246 -0.46 -13.64 -4.88
C GLU A 246 -0.19 -13.88 -3.40
N TYR A 247 -0.78 -14.92 -2.82
CA TYR A 247 -0.61 -15.27 -1.41
C TYR A 247 -0.15 -16.71 -1.25
N GLY A 248 0.53 -17.02 -0.16
CA GLY A 248 1.19 -18.32 0.02
C GLY A 248 2.17 -18.59 -1.13
N ASP A 249 2.21 -19.83 -1.60
CA ASP A 249 3.05 -20.20 -2.74
C ASP A 249 2.58 -19.62 -4.07
N GLY A 250 1.33 -19.13 -4.14
CA GLY A 250 0.80 -18.41 -5.28
C GLY A 250 1.04 -19.14 -6.61
N PHE A 251 1.63 -18.44 -7.59
CA PHE A 251 1.91 -19.03 -8.91
C PHE A 251 2.97 -20.14 -8.90
N THR A 252 3.87 -20.18 -7.92
CA THR A 252 4.89 -21.25 -7.84
C THR A 252 4.29 -22.58 -7.40
N GLY A 253 3.23 -22.54 -6.57
CA GLY A 253 2.55 -23.74 -6.10
C GLY A 253 1.80 -24.53 -7.17
N VAL A 254 1.51 -23.93 -8.36
CA VAL A 254 0.73 -24.62 -9.43
C VAL A 254 1.50 -25.76 -10.08
N THR A 255 2.81 -25.85 -9.92
CA THR A 255 3.64 -26.93 -10.44
C THR A 255 3.80 -28.10 -9.46
N ALA A 256 3.44 -27.90 -8.19
CA ALA A 256 3.52 -28.91 -7.14
C ALA A 256 2.33 -29.90 -7.22
N ARG A 257 2.55 -31.12 -6.75
CA ARG A 257 1.45 -32.06 -6.54
C ARG A 257 0.70 -31.77 -5.27
N GLY A 258 -0.58 -32.12 -5.18
CA GLY A 258 -1.38 -31.91 -3.98
C GLY A 258 -0.77 -32.51 -2.70
N SER A 259 -0.07 -33.65 -2.81
CA SER A 259 0.64 -34.29 -1.69
C SER A 259 1.87 -33.48 -1.20
N GLU A 260 2.42 -32.61 -2.05
CA GLU A 260 3.56 -31.73 -1.74
C GLU A 260 3.06 -30.37 -1.23
N GLN A 261 1.91 -29.93 -1.75
CA GLN A 261 1.31 -28.64 -1.45
C GLN A 261 0.47 -28.62 -0.17
N ASN A 262 0.00 -29.78 0.30
CA ASN A 262 -0.87 -29.84 1.48
C ASN A 262 -0.11 -29.49 2.77
N ASP A 263 -0.58 -28.49 3.48
CA ASP A 263 -0.11 -28.13 4.82
C ASP A 263 -0.66 -29.15 5.84
N LEU A 264 0.18 -30.11 6.26
CA LEU A 264 -0.22 -31.16 7.18
C LEU A 264 -0.47 -30.60 8.58
N PHE A 265 -1.62 -30.89 9.17
CA PHE A 265 -1.93 -30.49 10.55
C PHE A 265 -1.00 -31.15 11.58
N THR A 266 -0.70 -30.40 12.62
CA THR A 266 0.07 -30.83 13.79
C THR A 266 -0.42 -30.02 15.00
N THR A 267 0.24 -30.19 16.13
CA THR A 267 0.07 -29.33 17.32
C THR A 267 1.39 -28.66 17.67
N ASP A 268 1.28 -27.42 18.16
CA ASP A 268 2.42 -26.71 18.75
C ASP A 268 2.73 -27.20 20.19
N GLU A 269 3.70 -26.56 20.86
CA GLU A 269 4.12 -26.92 22.22
C GLU A 269 3.03 -26.68 23.27
N GLU A 270 2.09 -25.76 23.00
CA GLU A 270 0.93 -25.47 23.83
C GLU A 270 -0.30 -26.36 23.51
N GLY A 271 -0.16 -27.30 22.58
CA GLY A 271 -1.24 -28.21 22.16
C GLY A 271 -2.27 -27.57 21.23
N ARG A 272 -2.02 -26.40 20.67
CA ARG A 272 -2.93 -25.76 19.69
C ARG A 272 -2.73 -26.36 18.31
N ILE A 273 -3.82 -26.51 17.56
CA ILE A 273 -3.76 -27.00 16.18
C ILE A 273 -3.05 -25.97 15.28
N THR A 274 -2.06 -26.44 14.54
CA THR A 274 -1.30 -25.67 13.58
C THR A 274 -0.95 -26.50 12.35
N THR A 275 -0.13 -26.02 11.44
CA THR A 275 0.35 -26.77 10.27
C THR A 275 1.88 -26.84 10.25
N ARG A 276 2.43 -27.92 9.64
CA ARG A 276 3.89 -28.13 9.52
C ARG A 276 4.54 -27.20 8.51
N THR A 277 3.80 -26.81 7.49
CA THR A 277 4.20 -25.93 6.40
C THR A 277 3.14 -24.83 6.29
N ASN A 278 3.40 -23.80 5.50
CA ASN A 278 2.47 -22.69 5.29
C ASN A 278 2.35 -22.32 3.80
N HIS A 279 2.22 -23.33 2.94
CA HIS A 279 2.04 -23.14 1.49
C HIS A 279 0.77 -22.36 1.15
N SER A 280 -0.26 -22.52 1.98
CA SER A 280 -1.53 -21.80 1.87
C SER A 280 -1.46 -20.32 2.30
N GLY A 281 -0.32 -19.85 2.83
CA GLY A 281 -0.11 -18.46 3.23
C GLY A 281 -1.04 -17.99 4.35
N GLY A 282 -1.27 -18.85 5.36
CA GLY A 282 -2.08 -18.51 6.53
C GLY A 282 -3.60 -18.49 6.30
N ILE A 283 -4.06 -18.86 5.09
CA ILE A 283 -5.48 -18.77 4.73
C ILE A 283 -5.94 -20.09 4.08
N GLN A 284 -6.91 -20.75 4.69
CA GLN A 284 -7.52 -22.00 4.21
C GLN A 284 -9.02 -21.83 4.09
N GLY A 285 -9.60 -22.21 2.95
CA GLY A 285 -11.03 -22.08 2.68
C GLY A 285 -11.57 -20.61 2.65
N GLY A 286 -10.69 -19.61 2.65
CA GLY A 286 -11.05 -18.19 2.73
C GLY A 286 -10.95 -17.60 4.13
N LEU A 287 -10.54 -18.40 5.11
CA LEU A 287 -10.44 -18.06 6.52
C LEU A 287 -8.98 -18.12 6.99
N SER A 288 -8.57 -17.24 7.89
CA SER A 288 -7.26 -17.36 8.54
C SER A 288 -7.17 -18.66 9.36
N ASN A 289 -6.01 -19.32 9.34
CA ASN A 289 -5.78 -20.60 10.03
C ASN A 289 -4.88 -20.49 11.26
N GLY A 290 -4.49 -19.26 11.67
CA GLY A 290 -3.64 -19.02 12.82
C GLY A 290 -2.13 -18.99 12.51
N GLN A 291 -1.72 -19.37 11.30
CA GLN A 291 -0.37 -19.17 10.80
C GLN A 291 -0.19 -17.72 10.31
N ASP A 292 1.05 -17.32 10.09
CA ASP A 292 1.34 -16.04 9.47
C ASP A 292 0.71 -15.96 8.08
N ILE A 293 0.06 -14.84 7.80
CA ILE A 293 -0.46 -14.56 6.48
C ILE A 293 0.63 -13.86 5.70
N TYR A 294 1.05 -14.42 4.56
CA TYR A 294 2.02 -13.77 3.69
C TYR A 294 1.57 -13.75 2.24
N PHE A 295 1.93 -12.67 1.56
CA PHE A 295 1.58 -12.45 0.15
C PHE A 295 2.56 -11.47 -0.52
N ARG A 296 2.52 -11.45 -1.84
CA ARG A 296 3.36 -10.61 -2.69
C ARG A 296 2.51 -9.70 -3.58
N VAL A 297 2.98 -8.47 -3.76
CA VAL A 297 2.28 -7.43 -4.53
C VAL A 297 3.22 -6.88 -5.59
N ALA A 298 2.86 -7.03 -6.86
CA ALA A 298 3.65 -6.57 -7.99
C ALA A 298 3.28 -5.14 -8.39
N PHE A 299 4.28 -4.26 -8.49
CA PHE A 299 4.14 -2.87 -8.90
C PHE A 299 4.78 -2.65 -10.26
N LYS A 300 4.04 -2.04 -11.19
CA LYS A 300 4.60 -1.64 -12.47
C LYS A 300 5.53 -0.42 -12.33
N PRO A 301 6.44 -0.17 -13.30
CA PRO A 301 7.16 1.09 -13.39
C PRO A 301 6.22 2.30 -13.43
N VAL A 302 6.70 3.45 -12.96
CA VAL A 302 5.93 4.71 -13.00
C VAL A 302 5.70 5.13 -14.46
N ALA A 303 4.49 5.53 -14.78
CA ALA A 303 4.12 5.86 -16.16
C ALA A 303 4.76 7.17 -16.69
N THR A 304 5.11 8.10 -15.79
CA THR A 304 5.67 9.40 -16.17
C THR A 304 7.19 9.30 -16.25
N LEU A 305 7.73 9.34 -17.48
CA LEU A 305 9.16 9.30 -17.74
C LEU A 305 9.71 10.71 -18.00
N LEU A 306 10.98 10.93 -17.66
CA LEU A 306 11.70 12.16 -18.02
C LEU A 306 12.35 12.09 -19.42
N ARG A 307 11.93 11.10 -20.21
CA ARG A 307 12.31 10.84 -21.61
C ARG A 307 11.17 11.24 -22.53
N GLU A 308 11.50 11.55 -23.78
CA GLU A 308 10.50 11.78 -24.81
C GLU A 308 9.79 10.47 -25.18
N GLN A 309 8.46 10.52 -25.25
CA GLN A 309 7.62 9.38 -25.58
C GLN A 309 6.60 9.76 -26.66
N PRO A 310 6.31 8.88 -27.65
CA PRO A 310 5.19 9.07 -28.56
C PRO A 310 3.86 8.93 -27.81
N THR A 311 2.92 9.80 -28.14
CA THR A 311 1.57 9.80 -27.58
C THR A 311 0.60 10.46 -28.56
N VAL A 312 -0.61 10.73 -28.10
CA VAL A 312 -1.61 11.50 -28.84
C VAL A 312 -2.12 12.68 -28.03
N ASP A 313 -2.57 13.71 -28.73
CA ASP A 313 -3.31 14.81 -28.12
C ASP A 313 -4.78 14.43 -27.88
N ARG A 314 -5.59 15.39 -27.41
CA ARG A 314 -7.03 15.18 -27.09
C ARG A 314 -7.88 14.92 -28.32
N GLU A 315 -7.45 15.35 -29.49
CA GLU A 315 -8.08 15.15 -30.79
C GLU A 315 -7.64 13.84 -31.46
N GLY A 316 -6.64 13.13 -30.90
CA GLY A 316 -6.12 11.88 -31.42
C GLY A 316 -4.95 12.02 -32.39
N HIS A 317 -4.40 13.21 -32.56
CA HIS A 317 -3.24 13.42 -33.43
C HIS A 317 -1.96 12.95 -32.74
N ALA A 318 -1.10 12.29 -33.50
CA ALA A 318 0.20 11.83 -33.02
C ALA A 318 1.09 13.01 -32.59
N THR A 319 1.70 12.90 -31.43
CA THR A 319 2.60 13.91 -30.86
C THR A 319 3.68 13.29 -29.99
N LEU A 320 4.62 14.09 -29.52
CA LEU A 320 5.65 13.68 -28.58
C LEU A 320 5.46 14.39 -27.26
N LEU A 321 5.59 13.64 -26.17
CA LEU A 321 5.56 14.16 -24.80
C LEU A 321 6.89 13.89 -24.10
N LYS A 322 7.56 14.95 -23.65
CA LYS A 322 8.60 14.89 -22.65
C LYS A 322 8.02 15.45 -21.36
N ALA A 323 7.71 14.56 -20.42
CA ALA A 323 7.17 14.98 -19.13
C ALA A 323 8.21 15.81 -18.37
N ARG A 324 7.70 16.78 -17.62
CA ARG A 324 8.47 17.61 -16.68
C ARG A 324 7.98 17.30 -15.27
N GLY A 325 8.71 17.79 -14.28
CA GLY A 325 8.31 17.64 -12.87
C GLY A 325 9.13 16.57 -12.14
N ARG A 326 8.71 16.31 -10.90
CA ARG A 326 9.46 15.51 -9.93
C ARG A 326 8.71 14.19 -9.71
N HIS A 327 9.20 13.12 -10.31
CA HIS A 327 8.59 11.78 -10.24
C HIS A 327 9.52 10.78 -9.54
N ASP A 328 8.93 9.77 -8.91
CA ASP A 328 9.70 8.67 -8.33
C ASP A 328 10.25 7.78 -9.45
N PRO A 329 11.55 7.43 -9.47
CA PRO A 329 12.08 6.42 -10.40
C PRO A 329 11.61 5.01 -10.04
N CYS A 330 11.28 4.77 -8.77
CA CYS A 330 10.71 3.54 -8.25
C CYS A 330 9.74 3.87 -7.11
N VAL A 331 8.53 3.28 -7.15
CA VAL A 331 7.50 3.56 -6.12
C VAL A 331 7.70 2.75 -4.85
N LEU A 332 8.41 1.61 -4.90
CA LEU A 332 8.45 0.59 -3.84
C LEU A 332 8.82 1.15 -2.48
N PRO A 333 9.87 1.98 -2.31
CA PRO A 333 10.23 2.50 -0.99
C PRO A 333 9.10 3.26 -0.30
N ARG A 334 8.23 3.91 -1.07
CA ARG A 334 7.07 4.65 -0.56
C ARG A 334 5.80 3.82 -0.51
N ALA A 335 5.73 2.74 -1.29
CA ALA A 335 4.59 1.83 -1.34
C ALA A 335 4.57 0.85 -0.15
N VAL A 336 5.71 0.52 0.45
CA VAL A 336 5.80 -0.33 1.64
C VAL A 336 4.84 0.12 2.75
N PRO A 337 4.90 1.34 3.31
CA PRO A 337 3.97 1.76 4.35
C PRO A 337 2.51 1.89 3.86
N ILE A 338 2.27 2.03 2.55
CA ILE A 338 0.92 2.05 1.99
C ILE A 338 0.32 0.64 1.97
N ALA A 339 1.11 -0.37 1.61
CA ALA A 339 0.68 -1.77 1.66
C ALA A 339 0.33 -2.16 3.11
N GLU A 340 1.23 -1.89 4.07
CA GLU A 340 0.96 -2.12 5.48
C GLU A 340 -0.30 -1.41 5.98
N ALA A 341 -0.55 -0.19 5.54
CA ALA A 341 -1.72 0.59 5.94
C ALA A 341 -3.03 -0.02 5.42
N MET A 342 -3.04 -0.45 4.15
CA MET A 342 -4.20 -1.10 3.55
C MET A 342 -4.49 -2.46 4.19
N ASP A 343 -3.44 -3.23 4.51
CA ASP A 343 -3.57 -4.48 5.25
C ASP A 343 -4.13 -4.26 6.65
N ALA A 344 -3.61 -3.27 7.37
CA ALA A 344 -4.08 -2.96 8.70
C ALA A 344 -5.58 -2.62 8.72
N MET A 345 -6.02 -1.81 7.77
CA MET A 345 -7.45 -1.48 7.65
C MET A 345 -8.28 -2.71 7.29
N GLY A 346 -7.83 -3.55 6.34
CA GLY A 346 -8.53 -4.77 5.94
C GLY A 346 -8.62 -5.80 7.06
N ILE A 347 -7.52 -6.03 7.77
CA ILE A 347 -7.48 -6.97 8.91
C ILE A 347 -8.33 -6.45 10.06
N LEU A 348 -8.28 -5.16 10.40
CA LEU A 348 -9.11 -4.60 11.45
C LEU A 348 -10.60 -4.71 11.11
N ASP A 349 -11.00 -4.35 9.89
CA ASP A 349 -12.38 -4.45 9.42
C ASP A 349 -12.89 -5.90 9.53
N THR A 350 -12.11 -6.86 9.05
CA THR A 350 -12.43 -8.29 9.14
C THR A 350 -12.45 -8.79 10.59
N TYR A 351 -11.53 -8.32 11.44
CA TYR A 351 -11.49 -8.66 12.87
C TYR A 351 -12.74 -8.13 13.61
N MET A 352 -13.20 -6.93 13.28
CA MET A 352 -14.41 -6.36 13.84
C MET A 352 -15.66 -7.14 13.40
N LEU A 353 -15.74 -7.52 12.12
CA LEU A 353 -16.80 -8.38 11.58
C LEU A 353 -16.83 -9.75 12.29
N TYR A 354 -15.67 -10.36 12.52
CA TYR A 354 -15.53 -11.63 13.23
C TYR A 354 -16.07 -11.57 14.66
N ASN A 355 -15.88 -10.43 15.35
CA ASN A 355 -16.33 -10.22 16.72
C ASN A 355 -17.77 -9.71 16.83
N THR A 356 -18.49 -9.47 15.72
CA THR A 356 -19.92 -9.18 15.79
C THR A 356 -20.67 -10.43 16.23
N PRO A 357 -21.74 -10.28 17.07
CA PRO A 357 -22.55 -11.42 17.47
C PRO A 357 -23.06 -12.17 16.23
N LYS A 358 -22.77 -13.46 16.17
CA LYS A 358 -23.33 -14.33 15.13
C LYS A 358 -24.77 -14.61 15.51
N CYS A 359 -25.71 -14.09 14.71
CA CYS A 359 -27.14 -14.35 14.88
C CYS A 359 -27.48 -15.79 14.50
#